data_5d06c6afff7eaf2252b7f8da1443038a
#
_entry.id   5d06c6afff7eaf2252b7f8da1443038a
#
_cell.length_a   1.000
_cell.length_b   1.000
_cell.length_c   1.000
_cell.angle_alpha   90.00
_cell.angle_beta   90.00
_cell.angle_gamma   90.00
#
_symmetry.space_group_name_H-M   'P 1'
#
loop_
_entity.id
_entity.type
_entity.pdbx_description
1 polymer ?
#
loop_
_entity_poly.entity_id
_entity_poly.type
_entity_poly.pdbx_seq_one_letter_code
_entity_poly.pdbx_strand_id
1 'polypeptide(L)'
;MKLYNDDCLDVLKTIESESVDLVVTDCPYHICSGCCSNDAVKIGRYTEPGGIFQKRKDSHGNTYMTDTKHVSLCGIFNDADPTTYTKQGKLFKFNDIEFSDWLPDIYRVLKSETHCYIMINPRNLKELQQSCEDVGFVFQQLIVWDKGNATPNKYYLNAYELILMLRKGKAMNINNMGTKNILRVPNIIKTKQHPTEKPYELMKILIENSSNEGQIVLDPFMGVGATGVAAKKNGQRVHRHRNR
;
A
#
# COMPACT_ATOMS: atom_id res chain seq x y z
N MET A 1 13.55 -12.96 14.34
CA MET A 1 13.12 -11.75 13.64
C MET A 1 14.30 -10.79 13.62
N LYS A 2 14.73 -10.33 12.45
CA LYS A 2 15.78 -9.31 12.29
C LYS A 2 15.08 -8.00 11.90
N LEU A 3 15.45 -6.92 12.57
CA LEU A 3 14.96 -5.55 12.28
C LEU A 3 16.17 -4.74 11.84
N TYR A 4 16.06 -4.07 10.71
CA TYR A 4 17.05 -3.13 10.24
C TYR A 4 16.46 -1.72 10.34
N ASN A 5 17.23 -0.78 10.85
CA ASN A 5 16.83 0.63 10.97
C ASN A 5 17.80 1.47 10.11
N ASP A 6 17.77 1.21 8.81
CA ASP A 6 18.70 1.76 7.85
C ASP A 6 17.98 1.99 6.50
N ASP A 7 18.65 2.48 5.48
CA ASP A 7 18.04 2.60 4.14
C ASP A 7 17.75 1.22 3.55
N CYS A 8 16.53 1.02 3.00
CA CYS A 8 16.13 -0.28 2.46
C CYS A 8 17.00 -0.73 1.28
N LEU A 9 17.46 0.19 0.44
CA LEU A 9 18.33 -0.11 -0.70
C LEU A 9 19.68 -0.65 -0.25
N ASP A 10 20.24 -0.09 0.82
CA ASP A 10 21.51 -0.55 1.36
C ASP A 10 21.36 -1.90 2.08
N VAL A 11 20.29 -2.05 2.86
CA VAL A 11 20.01 -3.33 3.54
C VAL A 11 19.74 -4.45 2.55
N LEU A 12 18.94 -4.21 1.50
CA LEU A 12 18.66 -5.22 0.48
C LEU A 12 19.93 -5.80 -0.13
N LYS A 13 20.93 -4.97 -0.41
CA LYS A 13 22.24 -5.41 -0.93
C LYS A 13 22.99 -6.39 0.00
N THR A 14 22.74 -6.31 1.32
CA THR A 14 23.36 -7.18 2.31
C THR A 14 22.67 -8.53 2.47
N ILE A 15 21.45 -8.68 1.97
CA ILE A 15 20.69 -9.92 2.05
C ILE A 15 21.21 -10.88 0.98
N GLU A 16 21.47 -12.12 1.39
CA GLU A 16 21.93 -13.18 0.51
C GLU A 16 20.91 -13.49 -0.60
N SER A 17 21.39 -13.74 -1.80
CA SER A 17 20.54 -14.15 -2.93
C SER A 17 19.80 -15.44 -2.61
N GLU A 18 18.54 -15.55 -3.05
CA GLU A 18 17.71 -16.75 -2.87
C GLU A 18 17.60 -17.23 -1.41
N SER A 19 17.59 -16.28 -0.45
CA SER A 19 17.47 -16.58 0.98
C SER A 19 16.08 -16.35 1.55
N VAL A 20 15.24 -15.59 0.84
CA VAL A 20 13.89 -15.17 1.27
C VAL A 20 12.84 -16.09 0.66
N ASP A 21 11.89 -16.56 1.47
CA ASP A 21 10.83 -17.48 1.04
C ASP A 21 9.57 -16.76 0.57
N LEU A 22 9.32 -15.55 1.05
CA LEU A 22 8.14 -14.75 0.68
C LEU A 22 8.43 -13.26 0.85
N VAL A 23 7.95 -12.46 -0.10
CA VAL A 23 7.90 -11.00 0.03
C VAL A 23 6.44 -10.56 0.16
N VAL A 24 6.13 -9.76 1.18
CA VAL A 24 4.83 -9.10 1.36
C VAL A 24 5.08 -7.66 1.75
N THR A 25 4.72 -6.72 0.89
CA THR A 25 5.08 -5.32 1.11
C THR A 25 4.03 -4.34 0.60
N ASP A 26 3.93 -3.20 1.28
CA ASP A 26 3.21 -2.01 0.85
C ASP A 26 4.26 -0.98 0.39
N CYS A 27 4.62 -1.06 -0.89
CA CYS A 27 5.71 -0.24 -1.43
C CYS A 27 5.34 1.24 -1.47
N PRO A 28 6.32 2.15 -1.28
CA PRO A 28 6.11 3.56 -1.57
C PRO A 28 5.83 3.73 -3.07
N TYR A 29 4.89 4.58 -3.39
CA TYR A 29 4.55 4.97 -4.75
C TYR A 29 4.16 6.43 -4.78
N HIS A 30 4.29 7.06 -5.95
CA HIS A 30 3.89 8.45 -6.12
C HIS A 30 2.39 8.60 -5.85
N ILE A 31 2.04 9.05 -4.65
CA ILE A 31 0.67 9.46 -4.34
C ILE A 31 0.52 10.89 -4.86
N CYS A 32 -0.10 11.05 -6.00
CA CYS A 32 -0.72 12.33 -6.32
C CYS A 32 -1.91 12.51 -5.37
N SER A 33 -1.68 13.14 -4.22
CA SER A 33 -2.76 13.62 -3.36
C SER A 33 -3.56 14.63 -4.16
N GLY A 34 -4.76 14.23 -4.57
CA GLY A 34 -5.64 15.04 -5.40
C GLY A 34 -4.95 15.52 -6.67
N CYS A 35 -5.46 15.15 -7.80
CA CYS A 35 -4.99 15.57 -9.11
C CYS A 35 -4.84 17.11 -9.15
N CYS A 36 -3.74 17.61 -8.63
CA CYS A 36 -3.32 18.97 -8.86
C CYS A 36 -2.62 18.97 -10.21
N SER A 37 -3.39 19.02 -11.30
CA SER A 37 -2.91 19.71 -12.47
C SER A 37 -2.40 21.07 -11.99
N ASN A 38 -1.38 21.64 -12.63
CA ASN A 38 -0.86 22.97 -12.29
C ASN A 38 -1.97 24.05 -12.19
N ASP A 39 -3.14 23.80 -12.75
CA ASP A 39 -4.35 24.60 -12.64
C ASP A 39 -5.04 24.50 -11.28
N ALA A 40 -4.97 23.38 -10.57
CA ALA A 40 -5.56 23.23 -9.24
C ALA A 40 -4.78 23.99 -8.16
N VAL A 41 -3.48 24.22 -8.36
CA VAL A 41 -2.67 25.09 -7.48
C VAL A 41 -3.15 26.54 -7.57
N LYS A 42 -3.70 26.98 -8.72
CA LYS A 42 -4.31 28.31 -8.88
C LYS A 42 -5.71 28.42 -8.25
N ILE A 43 -6.39 27.30 -8.02
CA ILE A 43 -7.74 27.23 -7.42
C ILE A 43 -7.67 27.09 -5.89
N GLY A 44 -6.47 27.07 -5.30
CA GLY A 44 -6.18 26.82 -3.88
C GLY A 44 -6.61 27.89 -2.88
N ARG A 45 -7.83 28.44 -2.99
CA ARG A 45 -8.46 29.26 -1.97
C ARG A 45 -9.84 28.73 -1.64
N TYR A 46 -9.89 27.58 -1.00
CA TYR A 46 -11.08 27.15 -0.28
C TYR A 46 -10.73 26.77 1.14
N THR A 47 -10.54 27.79 1.95
CA THR A 47 -10.56 27.74 3.42
C THR A 47 -11.99 27.96 3.89
N GLU A 48 -12.89 27.03 3.60
CA GLU A 48 -14.16 26.97 4.30
C GLU A 48 -14.11 25.80 5.29
N PRO A 49 -14.41 26.03 6.57
CA PRO A 49 -14.45 24.95 7.56
C PRO A 49 -15.72 24.13 7.34
N GLY A 50 -15.58 22.98 6.73
CA GLY A 50 -16.71 22.08 6.57
C GLY A 50 -16.49 21.04 5.50
N GLY A 51 -16.09 19.88 5.85
CA GLY A 51 -16.00 18.61 5.15
C GLY A 51 -16.22 18.54 3.62
N ILE A 52 -15.92 17.39 3.05
CA ILE A 52 -16.02 17.12 1.60
C ILE A 52 -17.46 17.31 1.07
N PHE A 53 -18.45 17.19 1.94
CA PHE A 53 -19.85 17.36 1.62
C PHE A 53 -20.49 18.35 2.57
N GLN A 54 -21.09 19.41 2.02
CA GLN A 54 -21.92 20.31 2.80
C GLN A 54 -23.37 19.82 2.76
N LYS A 55 -23.99 19.77 3.93
CA LYS A 55 -25.42 19.60 4.04
C LYS A 55 -26.11 20.90 3.59
N ARG A 56 -26.88 20.85 2.54
CA ARG A 56 -27.76 21.96 2.11
C ARG A 56 -29.21 21.55 2.23
N LYS A 57 -30.07 22.52 2.40
CA LYS A 57 -31.54 22.34 2.36
C LYS A 57 -32.05 22.86 1.04
N ASP A 58 -32.96 22.13 0.41
CA ASP A 58 -33.71 22.63 -0.73
C ASP A 58 -34.78 23.63 -0.29
N SER A 59 -35.50 24.19 -1.24
CA SER A 59 -36.61 25.14 -0.98
C SER A 59 -37.78 24.53 -0.20
N HIS A 60 -37.81 23.20 -0.07
CA HIS A 60 -38.81 22.43 0.68
C HIS A 60 -38.31 21.96 2.04
N GLY A 61 -37.08 22.35 2.44
CA GLY A 61 -36.49 22.01 3.72
C GLY A 61 -35.81 20.63 3.78
N ASN A 62 -35.81 19.86 2.68
CA ASN A 62 -35.11 18.57 2.63
C ASN A 62 -33.59 18.77 2.64
N THR A 63 -32.91 17.98 3.44
CA THR A 63 -31.46 18.04 3.52
C THR A 63 -30.83 17.11 2.47
N TYR A 64 -29.97 17.65 1.62
CA TYR A 64 -29.17 16.89 0.66
C TYR A 64 -27.67 17.21 0.79
N MET A 65 -26.85 16.29 0.32
CA MET A 65 -25.41 16.47 0.31
C MET A 65 -24.99 17.03 -1.04
N THR A 66 -24.35 18.18 -1.05
CA THR A 66 -23.77 18.74 -2.27
C THR A 66 -22.28 18.46 -2.31
N ASP A 67 -21.82 18.09 -3.48
CA ASP A 67 -20.39 18.18 -3.81
C ASP A 67 -20.02 19.67 -3.77
N THR A 68 -19.23 20.05 -2.77
CA THR A 68 -18.63 21.37 -2.77
C THR A 68 -17.58 21.36 -3.88
N LYS A 69 -17.84 22.07 -4.94
CA LYS A 69 -16.97 22.22 -6.11
C LYS A 69 -15.50 22.23 -5.67
N HIS A 70 -14.76 21.19 -6.06
CA HIS A 70 -13.32 21.05 -5.87
C HIS A 70 -12.81 20.92 -4.42
N VAL A 71 -13.31 19.95 -3.68
CA VAL A 71 -12.61 19.53 -2.49
C VAL A 71 -11.39 18.71 -2.91
N SER A 72 -10.24 19.36 -2.92
CA SER A 72 -8.96 18.68 -2.88
C SER A 72 -8.96 17.77 -1.64
N LEU A 73 -8.47 16.52 -1.77
CA LEU A 73 -8.25 15.64 -0.62
C LEU A 73 -7.37 16.31 0.47
N CYS A 74 -6.66 17.40 0.15
CA CYS A 74 -5.96 18.26 1.11
C CYS A 74 -6.87 18.82 2.21
N GLY A 75 -8.17 18.99 1.96
CA GLY A 75 -9.13 19.50 2.97
C GLY A 75 -9.48 18.51 4.08
N ILE A 76 -9.17 17.21 3.91
CA ILE A 76 -9.44 16.19 4.94
C ILE A 76 -8.37 16.19 6.04
N PHE A 77 -7.21 16.78 5.77
CA PHE A 77 -6.05 16.78 6.66
C PHE A 77 -5.74 18.18 7.22
N ASN A 78 -6.74 19.04 7.35
CA ASN A 78 -6.57 20.43 7.86
C ASN A 78 -6.01 20.48 9.29
N ASP A 79 -6.02 19.39 10.05
CA ASP A 79 -5.39 19.30 11.36
C ASP A 79 -3.97 18.66 11.30
N ALA A 80 -3.48 18.32 10.11
CA ALA A 80 -2.12 17.83 9.96
C ALA A 80 -1.17 19.02 9.96
N ASP A 81 -0.10 18.94 10.78
CA ASP A 81 0.99 19.86 10.84
C ASP A 81 1.43 20.26 9.40
N PRO A 82 1.41 21.57 9.04
CA PRO A 82 1.81 22.05 7.72
C PRO A 82 3.23 21.64 7.32
N THR A 83 4.05 21.18 8.27
CA THR A 83 5.38 20.62 8.01
C THR A 83 5.34 19.22 7.42
N THR A 84 4.18 18.54 7.46
CA THR A 84 3.99 17.17 6.93
C THR A 84 3.87 17.14 5.40
N TYR A 85 3.58 18.29 4.77
CA TYR A 85 3.52 18.42 3.32
C TYR A 85 4.80 19.05 2.81
N THR A 86 5.50 18.39 1.92
CA THR A 86 6.58 19.03 1.18
C THR A 86 5.98 20.12 0.26
N LYS A 87 6.77 21.16 -0.09
CA LYS A 87 6.36 22.25 -1.02
C LYS A 87 5.85 21.77 -2.37
N GLN A 88 5.99 20.46 -2.68
CA GLN A 88 5.54 19.79 -3.91
C GLN A 88 4.25 18.97 -3.73
N GLY A 89 3.55 19.08 -2.58
CA GLY A 89 2.33 18.32 -2.31
C GLY A 89 2.55 16.84 -2.01
N LYS A 90 3.77 16.41 -1.70
CA LYS A 90 4.07 15.02 -1.33
C LYS A 90 3.62 14.75 0.10
N LEU A 91 2.81 13.71 0.28
CA LEU A 91 2.31 13.29 1.59
C LEU A 91 3.42 12.70 2.49
N PHE A 92 4.53 12.25 1.91
CA PHE A 92 5.65 11.62 2.59
C PHE A 92 6.97 12.20 2.10
N LYS A 93 7.91 12.42 3.02
CA LYS A 93 9.25 12.98 2.74
C LYS A 93 10.15 12.08 1.89
N PHE A 94 9.85 10.77 1.83
CA PHE A 94 10.71 9.72 1.27
C PHE A 94 10.02 8.87 0.19
N ASN A 95 9.18 9.48 -0.65
CA ASN A 95 8.49 8.81 -1.76
C ASN A 95 9.21 9.00 -3.11
N ASP A 96 10.50 9.27 -3.09
CA ASP A 96 11.30 9.51 -4.31
C ASP A 96 12.02 8.24 -4.82
N ILE A 97 11.68 7.08 -4.24
CA ILE A 97 12.21 5.80 -4.65
C ILE A 97 11.41 5.25 -5.85
N GLU A 98 12.10 4.94 -6.92
CA GLU A 98 11.48 4.34 -8.12
C GLU A 98 11.39 2.82 -7.99
N PHE A 99 10.49 2.18 -8.74
CA PHE A 99 10.36 0.72 -8.71
C PHE A 99 11.65 0.03 -9.17
N SER A 100 12.35 0.61 -10.13
CA SER A 100 13.65 0.14 -10.63
C SER A 100 14.77 0.10 -9.60
N ASP A 101 14.67 0.87 -8.50
CA ASP A 101 15.73 0.99 -7.52
C ASP A 101 15.80 -0.21 -6.56
N TRP A 102 14.67 -0.88 -6.33
CA TRP A 102 14.55 -1.95 -5.32
C TRP A 102 14.05 -3.29 -5.86
N LEU A 103 13.28 -3.30 -6.97
CA LEU A 103 12.73 -4.55 -7.53
C LEU A 103 13.81 -5.55 -7.95
N PRO A 104 14.96 -5.15 -8.56
CA PRO A 104 16.01 -6.09 -8.90
C PRO A 104 16.57 -6.83 -7.68
N ASP A 105 16.74 -6.12 -6.56
CA ASP A 105 17.20 -6.73 -5.32
C ASP A 105 16.14 -7.64 -4.68
N ILE A 106 14.87 -7.27 -4.73
CA ILE A 106 13.77 -8.16 -4.30
C ILE A 106 13.76 -9.44 -5.11
N TYR A 107 13.88 -9.33 -6.44
CA TYR A 107 13.96 -10.52 -7.30
C TYR A 107 15.16 -11.38 -6.98
N ARG A 108 16.32 -10.76 -6.73
CA ARG A 108 17.56 -11.45 -6.39
C ARG A 108 17.46 -12.24 -5.09
N VAL A 109 16.95 -11.62 -4.02
CA VAL A 109 16.89 -12.23 -2.69
C VAL A 109 15.80 -13.26 -2.53
N LEU A 110 14.73 -13.18 -3.33
CA LEU A 110 13.63 -14.13 -3.31
C LEU A 110 14.06 -15.46 -3.92
N LYS A 111 13.73 -16.58 -3.26
CA LYS A 111 13.97 -17.92 -3.78
C LYS A 111 13.17 -18.20 -5.04
N SER A 112 13.67 -19.08 -5.90
CA SER A 112 12.91 -19.62 -7.01
C SER A 112 11.69 -20.41 -6.52
N GLU A 113 10.63 -20.44 -7.34
CA GLU A 113 9.37 -21.14 -7.05
C GLU A 113 8.62 -20.60 -5.82
N THR A 114 8.76 -19.29 -5.54
CA THR A 114 8.09 -18.60 -4.44
C THR A 114 7.27 -17.40 -4.93
N HIS A 115 6.50 -16.81 -4.02
CA HIS A 115 5.58 -15.71 -4.32
C HIS A 115 6.09 -14.37 -3.78
N CYS A 116 5.61 -13.29 -4.42
CA CYS A 116 5.79 -11.92 -3.98
C CYS A 116 4.45 -11.19 -4.05
N TYR A 117 4.05 -10.53 -2.96
CA TYR A 117 2.85 -9.69 -2.89
C TYR A 117 3.25 -8.23 -2.70
N ILE A 118 2.81 -7.38 -3.63
CA ILE A 118 3.07 -5.95 -3.57
C ILE A 118 1.74 -5.21 -3.60
N MET A 119 1.47 -4.42 -2.57
CA MET A 119 0.28 -3.58 -2.51
C MET A 119 0.47 -2.34 -3.35
N ILE A 120 -0.59 -1.95 -4.06
CA ILE A 120 -0.54 -0.83 -5.01
C ILE A 120 -1.92 -0.20 -5.18
N ASN A 121 -1.96 1.06 -5.53
CA ASN A 121 -3.16 1.72 -5.99
C ASN A 121 -3.40 1.47 -7.50
N PRO A 122 -4.64 1.64 -7.98
CA PRO A 122 -4.95 1.39 -9.40
C PRO A 122 -4.19 2.26 -10.41
N ARG A 123 -3.73 3.45 -9.99
CA ARG A 123 -3.04 4.38 -10.90
C ARG A 123 -1.64 3.92 -11.25
N ASN A 124 -0.93 3.36 -10.25
CA ASN A 124 0.45 2.93 -10.41
C ASN A 124 0.56 1.44 -10.78
N LEU A 125 -0.58 0.72 -10.91
CA LEU A 125 -0.60 -0.71 -11.19
C LEU A 125 0.14 -1.08 -12.47
N LYS A 126 -0.13 -0.36 -13.56
CA LYS A 126 0.48 -0.65 -14.87
C LYS A 126 2.00 -0.52 -14.82
N GLU A 127 2.48 0.55 -14.21
CA GLU A 127 3.91 0.83 -14.11
C GLU A 127 4.62 -0.20 -13.21
N LEU A 128 4.04 -0.51 -12.03
CA LEU A 128 4.57 -1.53 -11.14
C LEU A 128 4.61 -2.90 -11.80
N GLN A 129 3.52 -3.32 -12.46
CA GLN A 129 3.47 -4.63 -13.13
C GLN A 129 4.55 -4.72 -14.20
N GLN A 130 4.68 -3.71 -15.06
CA GLN A 130 5.71 -3.70 -16.09
C GLN A 130 7.12 -3.76 -15.48
N SER A 131 7.40 -2.95 -14.46
CA SER A 131 8.68 -2.95 -13.77
C SER A 131 9.01 -4.31 -13.12
N CYS A 132 8.00 -5.01 -12.59
CA CYS A 132 8.18 -6.35 -12.06
C CYS A 132 8.50 -7.37 -13.16
N GLU A 133 7.81 -7.30 -14.30
CA GLU A 133 8.05 -8.19 -15.44
C GLU A 133 9.43 -7.94 -16.06
N ASP A 134 9.87 -6.69 -16.12
CA ASP A 134 11.19 -6.30 -16.66
C ASP A 134 12.36 -6.88 -15.84
N VAL A 135 12.18 -7.06 -14.52
CA VAL A 135 13.20 -7.71 -13.66
C VAL A 135 13.08 -9.24 -13.62
N GLY A 136 12.07 -9.82 -14.27
CA GLY A 136 11.91 -11.27 -14.42
C GLY A 136 10.81 -11.91 -13.58
N PHE A 137 10.05 -11.14 -12.80
CA PHE A 137 8.85 -11.67 -12.17
C PHE A 137 7.81 -12.07 -13.22
N VAL A 138 7.02 -13.07 -12.89
CA VAL A 138 5.84 -13.44 -13.68
C VAL A 138 4.59 -13.02 -12.93
N PHE A 139 3.75 -12.24 -13.58
CA PHE A 139 2.43 -11.91 -13.06
C PHE A 139 1.60 -13.18 -12.90
N GLN A 140 1.04 -13.39 -11.73
CA GLN A 140 0.22 -14.55 -11.43
C GLN A 140 -1.24 -14.19 -11.31
N GLN A 141 -1.57 -13.19 -10.48
CA GLN A 141 -2.96 -12.81 -10.24
C GLN A 141 -3.04 -11.41 -9.61
N LEU A 142 -4.14 -10.72 -9.85
CA LEU A 142 -4.52 -9.54 -9.10
C LEU A 142 -5.47 -9.93 -7.96
N ILE A 143 -5.15 -9.52 -6.74
CA ILE A 143 -5.97 -9.70 -5.56
C ILE A 143 -6.55 -8.33 -5.19
N VAL A 144 -7.83 -8.30 -4.89
CA VAL A 144 -8.55 -7.10 -4.48
C VAL A 144 -8.79 -7.15 -2.98
N TRP A 145 -8.25 -6.18 -2.26
CA TRP A 145 -8.62 -5.99 -0.86
C TRP A 145 -9.82 -5.05 -0.77
N ASP A 146 -10.99 -5.61 -0.47
CA ASP A 146 -12.21 -4.88 -0.13
C ASP A 146 -12.11 -4.40 1.33
N LYS A 147 -12.02 -3.08 1.51
CA LYS A 147 -11.79 -2.44 2.82
C LYS A 147 -13.04 -2.35 3.69
N GLY A 148 -14.21 -2.70 3.14
CA GLY A 148 -15.50 -2.60 3.83
C GLY A 148 -15.98 -1.17 4.07
N ASN A 149 -15.13 -0.16 3.81
CA ASN A 149 -15.46 1.26 3.82
C ASN A 149 -15.01 1.90 2.52
N ALA A 150 -15.62 3.02 2.17
CA ALA A 150 -15.31 3.71 0.93
C ALA A 150 -14.82 5.13 1.20
N THR A 151 -13.86 5.58 0.40
CA THR A 151 -13.36 6.96 0.41
C THR A 151 -14.03 7.73 -0.72
N PRO A 152 -14.54 8.95 -0.46
CA PRO A 152 -15.14 9.80 -1.48
C PRO A 152 -14.21 10.02 -2.67
N ASN A 153 -14.81 9.99 -3.87
CA ASN A 153 -14.14 10.25 -5.13
C ASN A 153 -15.11 11.00 -6.05
N LYS A 154 -14.59 11.66 -7.07
CA LYS A 154 -15.38 12.39 -8.08
C LYS A 154 -16.31 11.46 -8.88
N TYR A 155 -15.92 10.21 -9.07
CA TYR A 155 -16.67 9.20 -9.82
C TYR A 155 -17.24 8.15 -8.87
N TYR A 156 -16.67 6.96 -8.84
CA TYR A 156 -17.06 5.91 -7.90
C TYR A 156 -16.30 6.06 -6.58
N LEU A 157 -16.93 5.69 -5.47
CA LEU A 157 -16.26 5.64 -4.18
C LEU A 157 -15.13 4.62 -4.19
N ASN A 158 -13.97 4.99 -3.67
CA ASN A 158 -12.83 4.09 -3.57
C ASN A 158 -12.98 3.16 -2.36
N ALA A 159 -13.37 1.92 -2.60
CA ALA A 159 -13.64 0.91 -1.57
C ALA A 159 -12.57 -0.17 -1.46
N TYR A 160 -11.57 -0.18 -2.34
CA TYR A 160 -10.58 -1.26 -2.41
C TYR A 160 -9.16 -0.74 -2.59
N GLU A 161 -8.22 -1.62 -2.36
CA GLU A 161 -6.81 -1.54 -2.80
C GLU A 161 -6.46 -2.82 -3.54
N LEU A 162 -5.39 -2.77 -4.32
CA LEU A 162 -4.92 -3.88 -5.12
C LEU A 162 -3.66 -4.51 -4.53
N ILE A 163 -3.53 -5.81 -4.71
CA ILE A 163 -2.33 -6.55 -4.35
C ILE A 163 -1.91 -7.33 -5.58
N LEU A 164 -0.74 -7.01 -6.08
CA LEU A 164 -0.14 -7.71 -7.20
C LEU A 164 0.50 -8.99 -6.68
N MET A 165 -0.01 -10.14 -7.09
CA MET A 165 0.60 -11.44 -6.81
C MET A 165 1.53 -11.80 -7.97
N LEU A 166 2.80 -11.95 -7.65
CA LEU A 166 3.88 -12.28 -8.55
C LEU A 166 4.53 -13.58 -8.12
N ARG A 167 5.25 -14.23 -9.02
CA ARG A 167 6.09 -15.39 -8.74
C ARG A 167 7.45 -15.26 -9.37
N LYS A 168 8.43 -15.89 -8.76
CA LYS A 168 9.75 -16.11 -9.36
C LYS A 168 9.83 -17.57 -9.83
N GLY A 169 10.14 -17.77 -11.11
CA GLY A 169 10.27 -19.12 -11.68
C GLY A 169 8.94 -19.84 -11.87
N LYS A 170 8.92 -21.16 -11.60
CA LYS A 170 7.76 -22.03 -11.80
C LYS A 170 6.60 -21.67 -10.87
N ALA A 171 5.37 -21.83 -11.37
CA ALA A 171 4.18 -21.60 -10.56
C ALA A 171 4.04 -22.67 -9.45
N MET A 172 3.87 -22.20 -8.21
CA MET A 172 3.57 -23.04 -7.05
C MET A 172 2.16 -22.74 -6.54
N ASN A 173 1.51 -23.73 -5.97
CA ASN A 173 0.21 -23.54 -5.35
C ASN A 173 0.34 -22.74 -4.04
N ILE A 174 -0.67 -21.93 -3.74
CA ILE A 174 -0.83 -21.39 -2.39
C ILE A 174 -1.30 -22.49 -1.42
N ASN A 175 -1.02 -22.36 -0.14
CA ASN A 175 -1.37 -23.36 0.88
C ASN A 175 -2.87 -23.59 0.99
N ASN A 176 -3.69 -22.55 0.89
CA ASN A 176 -5.15 -22.66 0.88
C ASN A 176 -5.74 -22.24 -0.48
N MET A 177 -5.86 -23.18 -1.39
CA MET A 177 -6.42 -22.95 -2.73
C MET A 177 -7.90 -22.54 -2.73
N GLY A 178 -8.60 -22.64 -1.60
CA GLY A 178 -9.96 -22.12 -1.43
C GLY A 178 -10.04 -20.62 -1.17
N THR A 179 -8.90 -19.94 -0.97
CA THR A 179 -8.86 -18.49 -0.73
C THR A 179 -9.28 -17.75 -2.00
N LYS A 180 -10.27 -16.87 -1.85
CA LYS A 180 -10.74 -16.02 -2.96
C LYS A 180 -9.77 -14.87 -3.21
N ASN A 181 -9.69 -14.41 -4.44
CA ASN A 181 -8.88 -13.23 -4.81
C ASN A 181 -9.56 -11.88 -4.47
N ILE A 182 -10.74 -11.89 -3.86
CA ILE A 182 -11.36 -10.73 -3.23
C ILE A 182 -11.33 -10.95 -1.72
N LEU A 183 -10.44 -10.25 -1.03
CA LEU A 183 -10.26 -10.35 0.40
C LEU A 183 -11.08 -9.27 1.11
N ARG A 184 -12.12 -9.67 1.83
CA ARG A 184 -12.96 -8.77 2.61
C ARG A 184 -12.42 -8.64 4.03
N VAL A 185 -11.53 -7.70 4.23
CA VAL A 185 -10.92 -7.41 5.52
C VAL A 185 -11.20 -5.95 5.88
N PRO A 186 -11.95 -5.66 6.95
CA PRO A 186 -12.23 -4.28 7.33
C PRO A 186 -10.96 -3.46 7.55
N ASN A 187 -10.96 -2.24 7.05
CA ASN A 187 -9.87 -1.30 7.29
C ASN A 187 -9.85 -0.87 8.77
N ILE A 188 -8.67 -0.59 9.30
CA ILE A 188 -8.50 -0.01 10.63
C ILE A 188 -8.96 1.46 10.56
N ILE A 189 -9.98 1.87 11.33
CA ILE A 189 -10.52 3.23 11.24
C ILE A 189 -10.15 4.06 12.48
N LYS A 190 -10.31 3.52 13.69
CA LYS A 190 -10.21 4.29 14.95
C LYS A 190 -8.89 4.13 15.70
N THR A 191 -8.17 3.06 15.47
CA THR A 191 -6.98 2.67 16.26
C THR A 191 -5.70 2.69 15.44
N LYS A 192 -5.70 3.36 14.28
CA LYS A 192 -4.50 3.47 13.43
C LYS A 192 -3.39 4.21 14.18
N GLN A 193 -2.22 3.61 14.20
CA GLN A 193 -0.98 4.27 14.65
C GLN A 193 -0.32 5.07 13.51
N HIS A 194 -0.65 4.72 12.26
CA HIS A 194 -0.17 5.40 11.06
C HIS A 194 -1.27 5.45 9.97
N PRO A 195 -1.37 6.54 9.20
CA PRO A 195 -2.42 6.70 8.18
C PRO A 195 -2.52 5.55 7.17
N THR A 196 -1.38 4.96 6.81
CA THR A 196 -1.29 3.87 5.81
C THR A 196 -1.22 2.48 6.44
N GLU A 197 -1.44 2.35 7.76
CA GLU A 197 -1.41 1.06 8.44
C GLU A 197 -2.38 0.05 7.82
N LYS A 198 -1.86 -1.13 7.50
CA LYS A 198 -2.63 -2.25 6.94
C LYS A 198 -3.16 -3.17 8.04
N PRO A 199 -4.36 -3.75 7.87
CA PRO A 199 -4.89 -4.70 8.84
C PRO A 199 -4.01 -5.95 8.99
N TYR A 200 -3.80 -6.35 10.23
CA TYR A 200 -3.10 -7.59 10.57
C TYR A 200 -3.67 -8.82 9.83
N GLU A 201 -4.99 -8.96 9.80
CA GLU A 201 -5.67 -10.10 9.18
C GLU A 201 -5.41 -10.18 7.67
N LEU A 202 -5.25 -9.04 7.00
CA LEU A 202 -4.90 -9.01 5.58
C LEU A 202 -3.51 -9.60 5.35
N MET A 203 -2.51 -9.14 6.12
CA MET A 203 -1.14 -9.64 6.04
C MET A 203 -1.07 -11.12 6.39
N LYS A 204 -1.81 -11.55 7.42
CA LYS A 204 -1.91 -12.94 7.85
C LYS A 204 -2.36 -13.85 6.70
N ILE A 205 -3.45 -13.50 6.01
CA ILE A 205 -3.96 -14.30 4.88
C ILE A 205 -2.89 -14.49 3.79
N LEU A 206 -2.17 -13.42 3.42
CA LEU A 206 -1.14 -13.48 2.39
C LEU A 206 0.04 -14.37 2.82
N ILE A 207 0.47 -14.22 4.08
CA ILE A 207 1.59 -14.96 4.64
C ILE A 207 1.25 -16.45 4.79
N GLU A 208 0.10 -16.78 5.35
CA GLU A 208 -0.35 -18.18 5.52
C GLU A 208 -0.52 -18.90 4.18
N ASN A 209 -0.93 -18.19 3.14
CA ASN A 209 -1.11 -18.77 1.82
C ASN A 209 0.21 -19.07 1.09
N SER A 210 1.29 -18.37 1.39
CA SER A 210 2.53 -18.48 0.60
C SER A 210 3.78 -18.69 1.42
N SER A 211 3.64 -19.04 2.69
CA SER A 211 4.78 -19.44 3.53
C SER A 211 4.36 -20.41 4.63
N ASN A 212 5.34 -21.17 5.12
CA ASN A 212 5.21 -22.13 6.21
C ASN A 212 6.01 -21.66 7.43
N GLU A 213 5.77 -22.30 8.58
CA GLU A 213 6.52 -22.02 9.80
C GLU A 213 8.04 -22.17 9.59
N GLY A 214 8.83 -21.29 10.15
CA GLY A 214 10.27 -21.26 10.03
C GLY A 214 10.81 -20.57 8.77
N GLN A 215 9.96 -20.33 7.75
CA GLN A 215 10.35 -19.64 6.52
C GLN A 215 10.57 -18.13 6.74
N ILE A 216 11.32 -17.51 5.86
CA ILE A 216 11.71 -16.10 5.94
C ILE A 216 10.76 -15.25 5.11
N VAL A 217 10.06 -14.33 5.78
CA VAL A 217 9.23 -13.29 5.15
C VAL A 217 9.96 -11.96 5.17
N LEU A 218 10.06 -11.30 4.03
CA LEU A 218 10.68 -9.99 3.86
C LEU A 218 9.61 -8.92 3.61
N ASP A 219 9.73 -7.81 4.33
CA ASP A 219 9.00 -6.57 4.06
C ASP A 219 10.01 -5.40 4.06
N PRO A 220 10.43 -4.91 2.88
CA PRO A 220 11.39 -3.81 2.77
C PRO A 220 10.82 -2.46 3.16
N PHE A 221 9.50 -2.31 3.21
CA PHE A 221 8.81 -1.05 3.52
C PHE A 221 7.84 -1.21 4.69
N MET A 222 8.34 -1.66 5.81
CA MET A 222 7.60 -2.19 6.93
C MET A 222 6.54 -1.23 7.54
N GLY A 223 6.71 0.08 7.46
CA GLY A 223 5.85 1.03 8.15
C GLY A 223 5.73 0.74 9.66
N VAL A 224 4.50 0.55 10.15
CA VAL A 224 4.23 0.18 11.57
C VAL A 224 4.49 -1.31 11.87
N GLY A 225 4.77 -2.12 10.86
CA GLY A 225 5.17 -3.52 11.03
C GLY A 225 4.04 -4.55 11.01
N ALA A 226 2.92 -4.27 10.38
CA ALA A 226 1.80 -5.21 10.27
C ALA A 226 2.22 -6.58 9.72
N THR A 227 2.99 -6.61 8.64
CA THR A 227 3.57 -7.83 8.04
C THR A 227 4.42 -8.61 9.05
N GLY A 228 5.27 -7.90 9.77
CA GLY A 228 6.14 -8.56 10.74
C GLY A 228 5.43 -9.12 11.95
N VAL A 229 4.38 -8.46 12.43
CA VAL A 229 3.53 -8.98 13.51
C VAL A 229 2.80 -10.23 13.04
N ALA A 230 2.25 -10.20 11.81
CA ALA A 230 1.56 -11.35 11.23
C ALA A 230 2.49 -12.56 11.06
N ALA A 231 3.66 -12.36 10.45
CA ALA A 231 4.63 -13.42 10.27
C ALA A 231 5.15 -14.01 11.61
N LYS A 232 5.43 -13.15 12.60
CA LYS A 232 5.88 -13.62 13.91
C LYS A 232 4.84 -14.49 14.62
N LYS A 233 3.56 -14.09 14.58
CA LYS A 233 2.46 -14.86 15.20
C LYS A 233 2.21 -16.19 14.50
N ASN A 234 2.53 -16.29 13.22
CA ASN A 234 2.40 -17.50 12.43
C ASN A 234 3.69 -18.36 12.40
N GLY A 235 4.66 -18.07 13.26
CA GLY A 235 5.89 -18.85 13.39
C GLY A 235 6.96 -18.60 12.32
N GLN A 236 6.74 -17.69 11.37
CA GLN A 236 7.74 -17.36 10.36
C GLN A 236 8.86 -16.49 10.91
N ARG A 237 10.03 -16.54 10.26
CA ARG A 237 11.14 -15.61 10.48
C ARG A 237 10.94 -14.37 9.64
N VAL A 238 11.19 -13.18 10.21
CA VAL A 238 10.92 -11.90 9.54
C VAL A 238 12.20 -11.12 9.37
N HIS A 239 12.44 -10.67 8.14
CA HIS A 239 13.36 -9.58 7.84
C HIS A 239 12.53 -8.34 7.53
N ARG A 240 12.73 -7.27 8.28
CA ARG A 240 11.99 -6.02 8.16
C ARG A 240 12.93 -4.84 8.11
N HIS A 241 12.51 -3.85 7.35
CA HIS A 241 13.19 -2.56 7.28
C HIS A 241 12.24 -1.43 7.72
N ARG A 242 12.76 -0.45 8.43
CA ARG A 242 12.03 0.75 8.85
C ARG A 242 12.82 2.00 8.44
N ASN A 243 12.29 2.77 7.50
CA ASN A 243 12.77 4.10 7.23
C ASN A 243 12.41 5.04 8.40
N ARG A 244 13.31 5.91 8.79
CA ARG A 244 13.09 6.97 9.77
C ARG A 244 12.32 8.12 9.19
#